data_7eb939348cb213a582cadf31f077f3ec
#
_entry.id   7eb939348cb213a582cadf31f077f3ec
#
_cell.length_a   1.000
_cell.length_b   1.000
_cell.length_c   1.000
_cell.angle_alpha   90.00
_cell.angle_beta   90.00
_cell.angle_gamma   90.00
#
_symmetry.space_group_name_H-M   'P 1'
#
loop_
_entity.id
_entity.type
_entity.pdbx_description
1 polymer ?
#
loop_
_entity_poly.entity_id
_entity_poly.type
_entity_poly.pdbx_seq_one_letter_code
_entity_poly.pdbx_strand_id
1 'polypeptide(L)'
;MKNNKATYLDKNLVRINKALLDSIPKKNYSEITRAIHYSVMNGGKRMRPQLMLLMADALKVDVKNKTIDLMAAAGELIHCYSLIHDDLPAMDDDDFRRGKLSCHKKFSEATAILAGDAIQPLSLEILTSINDKNLSAESKCKIINVFAKACGPKGMVAVSYTHLTLPTINWV
;
A
#
# COMPACT_ATOMS: atom_id res chain seq x y z
N MET A 1 10.94 6.96 -35.73
CA MET A 1 10.80 5.95 -34.68
C MET A 1 11.33 6.54 -33.37
N LYS A 2 10.45 6.90 -32.43
CA LYS A 2 10.87 7.37 -31.09
C LYS A 2 11.36 6.14 -30.31
N ASN A 3 12.67 6.11 -30.02
CA ASN A 3 13.28 5.12 -29.14
C ASN A 3 12.77 5.37 -27.73
N ASN A 4 11.65 4.74 -27.35
CA ASN A 4 11.06 4.82 -26.01
C ASN A 4 11.88 3.92 -25.07
N LYS A 5 13.07 4.39 -24.67
CA LYS A 5 13.76 3.77 -23.53
C LYS A 5 12.93 4.07 -22.29
N ALA A 6 12.46 3.00 -21.60
CA ALA A 6 11.75 3.13 -20.34
C ALA A 6 12.55 4.00 -19.38
N THR A 7 11.89 4.99 -18.79
CA THR A 7 12.50 5.89 -17.80
C THR A 7 12.88 5.11 -16.53
N TYR A 8 13.70 5.72 -15.68
CA TYR A 8 14.01 5.13 -14.36
C TYR A 8 12.73 4.86 -13.54
N LEU A 9 11.76 5.78 -13.58
CA LEU A 9 10.48 5.64 -12.90
C LEU A 9 9.63 4.51 -13.47
N ASP A 10 9.64 4.29 -14.79
CA ASP A 10 8.93 3.17 -15.41
C ASP A 10 9.49 1.82 -14.96
N LYS A 11 10.82 1.70 -14.88
CA LYS A 11 11.48 0.49 -14.35
C LYS A 11 11.12 0.23 -12.90
N ASN A 12 11.12 1.28 -12.08
CA ASN A 12 10.71 1.18 -10.68
C ASN A 12 9.25 0.78 -10.55
N LEU A 13 8.36 1.30 -11.39
CA LEU A 13 6.94 0.93 -11.39
C LEU A 13 6.73 -0.57 -11.66
N VAL A 14 7.44 -1.12 -12.64
CA VAL A 14 7.42 -2.58 -12.93
C VAL A 14 7.94 -3.36 -11.72
N ARG A 15 9.07 -2.96 -11.13
CA ARG A 15 9.68 -3.58 -9.95
C ARG A 15 8.73 -3.58 -8.76
N ILE A 16 8.10 -2.45 -8.47
CA ILE A 16 7.14 -2.28 -7.37
C ILE A 16 5.89 -3.16 -7.57
N ASN A 17 5.30 -3.13 -8.76
CA ASN A 17 4.12 -3.96 -9.04
C ASN A 17 4.43 -5.45 -8.94
N LYS A 18 5.63 -5.88 -9.34
CA LYS A 18 6.09 -7.25 -9.12
C LYS A 18 6.21 -7.57 -7.63
N ALA A 19 6.86 -6.71 -6.84
CA ALA A 19 7.00 -6.90 -5.40
C ALA A 19 5.64 -6.99 -4.69
N LEU A 20 4.68 -6.14 -5.06
CA LEU A 20 3.30 -6.19 -4.57
C LEU A 20 2.64 -7.53 -4.91
N LEU A 21 2.70 -7.95 -6.18
CA LEU A 21 2.10 -9.20 -6.62
C LEU A 21 2.69 -10.43 -5.91
N ASP A 22 4.01 -10.43 -5.71
CA ASP A 22 4.73 -11.51 -5.02
C ASP A 22 4.45 -11.52 -3.50
N SER A 23 3.99 -10.40 -2.93
CA SER A 23 3.76 -10.22 -1.49
C SER A 23 2.32 -10.52 -1.06
N ILE A 24 1.35 -10.52 -1.97
CA ILE A 24 -0.06 -10.79 -1.63
C ILE A 24 -0.40 -12.26 -1.81
N PRO A 25 -1.35 -12.82 -1.01
CA PRO A 25 -1.76 -14.22 -1.12
C PRO A 25 -2.28 -14.54 -2.53
N LYS A 26 -2.27 -15.81 -2.92
CA LYS A 26 -2.78 -16.24 -4.23
C LYS A 26 -4.26 -15.82 -4.41
N LYS A 27 -4.58 -15.22 -5.54
CA LYS A 27 -5.89 -14.64 -5.85
C LYS A 27 -7.07 -15.57 -5.61
N ASN A 28 -6.92 -16.86 -5.88
CA ASN A 28 -8.01 -17.83 -5.85
C ASN A 28 -8.19 -18.54 -4.50
N TYR A 29 -7.53 -18.09 -3.44
CA TYR A 29 -7.62 -18.70 -2.13
C TYR A 29 -8.99 -18.45 -1.45
N SER A 30 -9.51 -17.21 -1.54
CA SER A 30 -10.81 -16.83 -0.97
C SER A 30 -11.37 -15.58 -1.70
N GLU A 31 -12.60 -15.19 -1.37
CA GLU A 31 -13.17 -13.93 -1.84
C GLU A 31 -12.38 -12.72 -1.31
N ILE A 32 -11.94 -12.77 -0.07
CA ILE A 32 -11.10 -11.73 0.54
C ILE A 32 -9.80 -11.58 -0.26
N THR A 33 -9.12 -12.68 -0.63
CA THR A 33 -7.90 -12.59 -1.43
C THR A 33 -8.17 -12.06 -2.84
N ARG A 34 -9.33 -12.33 -3.45
CA ARG A 34 -9.73 -11.72 -4.71
C ARG A 34 -9.93 -10.20 -4.57
N ALA A 35 -10.54 -9.76 -3.47
CA ALA A 35 -10.74 -8.35 -3.17
C ALA A 35 -9.41 -7.63 -2.92
N ILE A 36 -8.47 -8.25 -2.19
CA ILE A 36 -7.11 -7.74 -2.00
C ILE A 36 -6.41 -7.57 -3.35
N HIS A 37 -6.38 -8.62 -4.18
CA HIS A 37 -5.78 -8.53 -5.53
C HIS A 37 -6.41 -7.43 -6.37
N TYR A 38 -7.74 -7.36 -6.38
CA TYR A 38 -8.47 -6.35 -7.12
C TYR A 38 -8.05 -4.94 -6.69
N SER A 39 -8.04 -4.66 -5.40
CA SER A 39 -7.76 -3.33 -4.87
C SER A 39 -6.27 -2.95 -5.00
N VAL A 40 -5.37 -3.87 -4.66
CA VAL A 40 -3.91 -3.64 -4.73
C VAL A 40 -3.44 -3.47 -6.17
N MET A 41 -3.93 -4.31 -7.09
CA MET A 41 -3.47 -4.30 -8.50
C MET A 41 -4.32 -3.40 -9.41
N ASN A 42 -5.22 -2.58 -8.85
CA ASN A 42 -6.04 -1.62 -9.58
C ASN A 42 -5.26 -0.41 -10.15
N GLY A 43 -3.95 -0.54 -10.32
CA GLY A 43 -3.12 0.54 -10.86
C GLY A 43 -2.71 1.57 -9.81
N GLY A 44 -2.40 2.78 -10.28
CA GLY A 44 -1.91 3.89 -9.46
C GLY A 44 -0.46 4.24 -9.77
N LYS A 45 -0.07 5.47 -9.41
CA LYS A 45 1.28 6.01 -9.69
C LYS A 45 2.36 5.42 -8.79
N ARG A 46 2.00 4.67 -7.74
CA ARG A 46 2.93 4.09 -6.75
C ARG A 46 3.95 5.11 -6.22
N MET A 47 3.50 6.31 -5.92
CA MET A 47 4.39 7.41 -5.53
C MET A 47 5.16 7.12 -4.23
N ARG A 48 4.50 6.53 -3.22
CA ARG A 48 5.13 6.20 -1.94
C ARG A 48 6.27 5.19 -2.09
N PRO A 49 6.05 4.02 -2.71
CA PRO A 49 7.13 3.08 -2.97
C PRO A 49 8.19 3.62 -3.92
N GLN A 50 7.84 4.42 -4.94
CA GLN A 50 8.84 5.06 -5.80
C GLN A 50 9.76 6.00 -5.00
N LEU A 51 9.19 6.82 -4.11
CA LEU A 51 9.97 7.70 -3.24
C LEU A 51 10.91 6.89 -2.33
N MET A 52 10.45 5.76 -1.78
CA MET A 52 11.31 4.89 -0.96
C MET A 52 12.49 4.33 -1.75
N LEU A 53 12.28 3.87 -2.99
CA LEU A 53 13.36 3.39 -3.86
C LEU A 53 14.36 4.51 -4.19
N LEU A 54 13.86 5.70 -4.54
CA LEU A 54 14.70 6.87 -4.82
C LEU A 54 15.55 7.29 -3.62
N MET A 55 14.96 7.30 -2.43
CA MET A 55 15.68 7.62 -1.18
C MET A 55 16.73 6.56 -0.84
N ALA A 56 16.41 5.28 -1.02
CA ALA A 56 17.36 4.20 -0.78
C ALA A 56 18.58 4.31 -1.72
N ASP A 57 18.35 4.61 -2.99
CA ASP A 57 19.41 4.83 -3.98
C ASP A 57 20.24 6.08 -3.66
N ALA A 58 19.60 7.20 -3.32
CA ALA A 58 20.27 8.46 -2.99
C ALA A 58 21.15 8.34 -1.75
N LEU A 59 20.68 7.61 -0.74
CA LEU A 59 21.40 7.37 0.53
C LEU A 59 22.38 6.20 0.46
N LYS A 60 22.44 5.49 -0.68
CA LYS A 60 23.29 4.28 -0.87
C LYS A 60 23.13 3.28 0.27
N VAL A 61 21.86 2.96 0.61
CA VAL A 61 21.55 2.08 1.74
C VAL A 61 22.13 0.68 1.52
N ASP A 62 22.91 0.19 2.47
CA ASP A 62 23.59 -1.11 2.38
C ASP A 62 22.66 -2.27 2.81
N VAL A 63 21.60 -2.48 2.04
CA VAL A 63 20.70 -3.64 2.14
C VAL A 63 20.37 -4.17 0.74
N LYS A 64 19.92 -5.42 0.68
CA LYS A 64 19.54 -6.00 -0.61
C LYS A 64 18.38 -5.24 -1.25
N ASN A 65 18.40 -5.12 -2.57
CA ASN A 65 17.27 -4.55 -3.32
C ASN A 65 15.93 -5.18 -2.96
N LYS A 66 15.88 -6.52 -2.76
CA LYS A 66 14.67 -7.23 -2.32
C LYS A 66 14.15 -6.73 -0.97
N THR A 67 15.02 -6.32 -0.05
CA THR A 67 14.66 -5.75 1.26
C THR A 67 13.90 -4.46 1.08
N ILE A 68 14.40 -3.56 0.23
CA ILE A 68 13.73 -2.29 -0.09
C ILE A 68 12.39 -2.55 -0.81
N ASP A 69 12.34 -3.53 -1.72
CA ASP A 69 11.10 -3.90 -2.43
C ASP A 69 10.01 -4.36 -1.47
N LEU A 70 10.35 -5.18 -0.48
CA LEU A 70 9.40 -5.66 0.53
C LEU A 70 8.93 -4.53 1.45
N MET A 71 9.83 -3.63 1.87
CA MET A 71 9.45 -2.45 2.63
C MET A 71 8.53 -1.52 1.84
N ALA A 72 8.83 -1.31 0.56
CA ALA A 72 8.03 -0.49 -0.34
C ALA A 72 6.65 -1.12 -0.60
N ALA A 73 6.59 -2.45 -0.77
CA ALA A 73 5.34 -3.18 -0.91
C ALA A 73 4.48 -3.08 0.36
N ALA A 74 5.06 -3.27 1.55
CA ALA A 74 4.35 -3.13 2.82
C ALA A 74 3.74 -1.73 2.98
N GLY A 75 4.50 -0.67 2.64
CA GLY A 75 4.01 0.70 2.69
C GLY A 75 2.85 0.97 1.73
N GLU A 76 2.91 0.44 0.50
CA GLU A 76 1.82 0.60 -0.47
C GLU A 76 0.58 -0.23 -0.09
N LEU A 77 0.76 -1.41 0.53
CA LEU A 77 -0.34 -2.21 1.06
C LEU A 77 -1.12 -1.44 2.13
N ILE A 78 -0.42 -0.82 3.08
CA ILE A 78 -1.06 0.05 4.09
C ILE A 78 -1.81 1.20 3.44
N HIS A 79 -1.25 1.84 2.42
CA HIS A 79 -2.00 2.86 1.68
C HIS A 79 -3.22 2.27 0.96
N CYS A 80 -3.11 1.04 0.48
CA CYS A 80 -4.22 0.39 -0.21
C CYS A 80 -5.38 0.08 0.75
N TYR A 81 -5.10 -0.42 1.97
CA TYR A 81 -6.16 -0.65 2.95
C TYR A 81 -6.88 0.65 3.32
N SER A 82 -6.14 1.75 3.52
CA SER A 82 -6.80 3.03 3.84
C SER A 82 -7.78 3.45 2.74
N LEU A 83 -7.40 3.30 1.47
CA LEU A 83 -8.30 3.62 0.37
C LEU A 83 -9.53 2.70 0.30
N ILE A 84 -9.37 1.40 0.64
CA ILE A 84 -10.50 0.46 0.69
C ILE A 84 -11.51 0.90 1.75
N HIS A 85 -11.03 1.32 2.94
CA HIS A 85 -11.88 1.74 4.04
C HIS A 85 -12.45 3.15 3.83
N ASP A 86 -11.65 4.08 3.30
CA ASP A 86 -12.11 5.44 2.98
C ASP A 86 -13.25 5.42 1.94
N ASP A 87 -13.25 4.45 0.99
CA ASP A 87 -14.32 4.32 -0.02
C ASP A 87 -15.66 3.80 0.53
N LEU A 88 -15.71 3.27 1.76
CA LEU A 88 -16.92 2.68 2.34
C LEU A 88 -18.06 3.72 2.52
N PRO A 89 -19.36 3.28 2.49
CA PRO A 89 -20.48 4.18 2.69
C PRO A 89 -20.48 4.95 4.01
N ALA A 90 -19.84 4.41 5.06
CA ALA A 90 -19.69 5.08 6.35
C ALA A 90 -18.57 6.13 6.37
N MET A 91 -17.81 6.25 5.28
CA MET A 91 -16.68 7.15 5.12
C MET A 91 -16.95 8.13 3.97
N ASP A 92 -16.21 8.03 2.85
CA ASP A 92 -16.35 8.93 1.70
C ASP A 92 -17.49 8.53 0.73
N ASP A 93 -18.02 7.30 0.84
CA ASP A 93 -19.06 6.70 -0.02
C ASP A 93 -18.73 6.78 -1.52
N ASP A 94 -17.48 6.48 -1.86
CA ASP A 94 -16.99 6.55 -3.24
C ASP A 94 -17.33 5.28 -4.03
N ASP A 95 -18.13 5.41 -5.08
CA ASP A 95 -18.48 4.30 -5.98
C ASP A 95 -17.30 3.83 -6.85
N PHE A 96 -16.35 4.73 -7.14
CA PHE A 96 -15.25 4.47 -8.07
C PHE A 96 -13.89 4.86 -7.49
N ARG A 97 -12.90 4.00 -7.70
CA ARG A 97 -11.49 4.25 -7.38
C ARG A 97 -10.61 3.99 -8.58
N ARG A 98 -9.84 5.01 -9.03
CA ARG A 98 -8.94 4.92 -10.20
C ARG A 98 -9.66 4.45 -11.48
N GLY A 99 -10.91 4.89 -11.69
CA GLY A 99 -11.72 4.57 -12.86
C GLY A 99 -12.34 3.17 -12.86
N LYS A 100 -12.28 2.43 -11.75
CA LYS A 100 -12.97 1.16 -11.55
C LYS A 100 -13.85 1.24 -10.31
N LEU A 101 -14.82 0.33 -10.19
CA LEU A 101 -15.66 0.25 -8.99
C LEU A 101 -14.77 0.13 -7.74
N SER A 102 -15.14 0.82 -6.66
CA SER A 102 -14.53 0.65 -5.35
C SER A 102 -14.71 -0.79 -4.85
N CYS A 103 -13.93 -1.18 -3.83
CA CYS A 103 -13.93 -2.56 -3.35
C CYS A 103 -15.33 -3.00 -2.89
N HIS A 104 -16.02 -2.16 -2.10
CA HIS A 104 -17.35 -2.47 -1.57
C HIS A 104 -18.43 -2.55 -2.66
N LYS A 105 -18.32 -1.78 -3.74
CA LYS A 105 -19.22 -1.86 -4.90
C LYS A 105 -18.95 -3.06 -5.80
N LYS A 106 -17.67 -3.49 -5.88
CA LYS A 106 -17.27 -4.66 -6.68
C LYS A 106 -17.58 -5.99 -6.02
N PHE A 107 -17.49 -6.05 -4.69
CA PHE A 107 -17.73 -7.25 -3.87
C PHE A 107 -18.91 -7.02 -2.93
N SER A 108 -18.62 -6.66 -1.68
CA SER A 108 -19.58 -6.24 -0.65
C SER A 108 -18.87 -5.37 0.38
N GLU A 109 -19.63 -4.65 1.20
CA GLU A 109 -19.06 -3.88 2.32
C GLU A 109 -18.29 -4.78 3.29
N ALA A 110 -18.88 -5.92 3.66
CA ALA A 110 -18.24 -6.88 4.55
C ALA A 110 -16.92 -7.40 3.96
N THR A 111 -16.89 -7.74 2.66
CA THR A 111 -15.68 -8.19 1.98
C THR A 111 -14.63 -7.07 1.92
N ALA A 112 -15.04 -5.83 1.70
CA ALA A 112 -14.14 -4.68 1.68
C ALA A 112 -13.51 -4.42 3.07
N ILE A 113 -14.31 -4.43 4.13
CA ILE A 113 -13.83 -4.31 5.52
C ILE A 113 -12.80 -5.39 5.81
N LEU A 114 -13.14 -6.66 5.59
CA LEU A 114 -12.24 -7.78 5.85
C LEU A 114 -10.98 -7.77 4.98
N ALA A 115 -11.06 -7.30 3.74
CA ALA A 115 -9.90 -7.15 2.87
C ALA A 115 -8.93 -6.08 3.40
N GLY A 116 -9.44 -4.94 3.85
CA GLY A 116 -8.65 -3.89 4.50
C GLY A 116 -8.01 -4.39 5.80
N ASP A 117 -8.79 -5.05 6.66
CA ASP A 117 -8.30 -5.63 7.92
C ASP A 117 -7.18 -6.64 7.67
N ALA A 118 -7.33 -7.51 6.67
CA ALA A 118 -6.32 -8.53 6.34
C ALA A 118 -5.02 -7.94 5.78
N ILE A 119 -5.07 -6.81 5.07
CA ILE A 119 -3.89 -6.13 4.52
C ILE A 119 -2.98 -5.58 5.63
N GLN A 120 -3.52 -5.14 6.75
CA GLN A 120 -2.73 -4.58 7.84
C GLN A 120 -1.75 -5.60 8.45
N PRO A 121 -2.20 -6.77 8.97
CA PRO A 121 -1.30 -7.80 9.47
C PRO A 121 -0.39 -8.37 8.37
N LEU A 122 -0.87 -8.51 7.13
CA LEU A 122 -0.05 -8.92 5.99
C LEU A 122 1.15 -7.99 5.79
N SER A 123 0.96 -6.68 5.92
CA SER A 123 2.05 -5.71 5.80
C SER A 123 3.10 -5.89 6.89
N LEU A 124 2.70 -6.20 8.13
CA LEU A 124 3.62 -6.50 9.22
C LEU A 124 4.31 -7.84 9.02
N GLU A 125 3.60 -8.86 8.54
CA GLU A 125 4.17 -10.16 8.19
C GLU A 125 5.30 -10.01 7.16
N ILE A 126 5.08 -9.20 6.11
CA ILE A 126 6.11 -8.90 5.11
C ILE A 126 7.33 -8.28 5.76
N LEU A 127 7.17 -7.26 6.61
CA LEU A 127 8.29 -6.59 7.28
C LEU A 127 9.06 -7.51 8.22
N THR A 128 8.36 -8.37 8.95
CA THR A 128 8.99 -9.34 9.87
C THR A 128 9.71 -10.46 9.13
N SER A 129 9.22 -10.87 7.96
CA SER A 129 9.80 -11.93 7.12
C SER A 129 11.10 -11.52 6.40
N ILE A 130 11.46 -10.23 6.39
CA ILE A 130 12.67 -9.75 5.73
C ILE A 130 13.90 -10.46 6.32
N ASN A 131 14.63 -11.16 5.44
CA ASN A 131 15.88 -11.84 5.79
C ASN A 131 17.05 -11.20 5.05
N ASP A 132 17.70 -10.24 5.69
CA ASP A 132 18.87 -9.55 5.19
C ASP A 132 19.93 -9.45 6.27
N LYS A 133 21.15 -9.92 5.97
CA LYS A 133 22.27 -9.95 6.92
C LYS A 133 22.72 -8.55 7.37
N ASN A 134 22.45 -7.53 6.55
CA ASN A 134 22.80 -6.14 6.82
C ASN A 134 21.69 -5.40 7.60
N LEU A 135 20.57 -6.09 7.89
CA LEU A 135 19.46 -5.57 8.68
C LEU A 135 19.37 -6.30 10.02
N SER A 136 19.88 -5.68 11.08
CA SER A 136 19.81 -6.25 12.42
C SER A 136 18.36 -6.39 12.92
N ALA A 137 18.14 -7.29 13.87
CA ALA A 137 16.83 -7.44 14.52
C ALA A 137 16.36 -6.13 15.17
N GLU A 138 17.28 -5.38 15.78
CA GLU A 138 16.97 -4.06 16.36
C GLU A 138 16.53 -3.05 15.30
N SER A 139 17.25 -2.98 14.17
CA SER A 139 16.87 -2.10 13.05
C SER A 139 15.52 -2.48 12.48
N LYS A 140 15.21 -3.78 12.36
CA LYS A 140 13.92 -4.28 11.94
C LYS A 140 12.81 -3.84 12.89
N CYS A 141 12.99 -3.99 14.19
CA CYS A 141 12.05 -3.51 15.20
C CYS A 141 11.82 -1.99 15.12
N LYS A 142 12.88 -1.20 14.90
CA LYS A 142 12.77 0.26 14.70
C LYS A 142 11.93 0.60 13.46
N ILE A 143 12.15 -0.10 12.34
CA ILE A 143 11.38 0.08 11.10
C ILE A 143 9.90 -0.23 11.35
N ILE A 144 9.59 -1.38 11.97
CA ILE A 144 8.22 -1.77 12.30
C ILE A 144 7.56 -0.75 13.23
N ASN A 145 8.28 -0.23 14.21
CA ASN A 145 7.76 0.80 15.12
C ASN A 145 7.42 2.11 14.38
N VAL A 146 8.32 2.58 13.51
CA VAL A 146 8.07 3.78 12.69
C VAL A 146 6.86 3.56 11.80
N PHE A 147 6.78 2.40 11.16
CA PHE A 147 5.67 2.00 10.29
C PHE A 147 4.34 1.98 11.06
N ALA A 148 4.28 1.29 12.21
CA ALA A 148 3.09 1.22 13.05
C ALA A 148 2.63 2.60 13.56
N LYS A 149 3.58 3.46 13.97
CA LYS A 149 3.27 4.83 14.38
C LYS A 149 2.67 5.66 13.24
N ALA A 150 3.24 5.54 12.03
CA ALA A 150 2.76 6.28 10.86
C ALA A 150 1.36 5.83 10.43
N CYS A 151 1.00 4.55 10.62
CA CYS A 151 -0.32 4.00 10.29
C CYS A 151 -1.34 4.19 11.42
N GLY A 152 -0.90 4.42 12.64
CA GLY A 152 -1.71 4.38 13.85
C GLY A 152 -2.58 5.63 14.09
N PRO A 153 -3.16 5.74 15.31
CA PRO A 153 -4.17 6.75 15.64
C PRO A 153 -3.66 8.19 15.63
N LYS A 154 -2.34 8.41 15.68
CA LYS A 154 -1.70 9.72 15.54
C LYS A 154 -1.09 9.96 14.15
N GLY A 155 -1.28 9.01 13.24
CA GLY A 155 -0.79 9.05 11.86
C GLY A 155 -1.96 9.02 10.88
N MET A 156 -1.92 8.06 9.96
CA MET A 156 -2.86 7.96 8.84
C MET A 156 -4.33 7.89 9.28
N VAL A 157 -4.66 7.12 10.34
CA VAL A 157 -6.04 7.00 10.85
C VAL A 157 -6.59 8.35 11.33
N ALA A 158 -5.75 9.20 11.94
CA ALA A 158 -6.18 10.54 12.36
C ALA A 158 -6.53 11.45 11.18
N VAL A 159 -5.90 11.23 10.02
CA VAL A 159 -6.21 12.03 8.80
C VAL A 159 -7.60 11.71 8.28
N SER A 160 -7.97 10.43 8.20
CA SER A 160 -9.33 10.02 7.79
C SER A 160 -10.40 10.63 8.70
N TYR A 161 -10.18 10.63 10.04
CA TYR A 161 -11.11 11.26 10.98
C TYR A 161 -11.25 12.77 10.75
N THR A 162 -10.13 13.50 10.59
CA THR A 162 -10.16 14.95 10.32
C THR A 162 -10.84 15.27 9.00
N HIS A 163 -10.67 14.43 7.98
CA HIS A 163 -11.33 14.61 6.69
C HIS A 163 -12.85 14.52 6.81
N LEU A 164 -13.37 13.54 7.54
CA LEU A 164 -14.80 13.38 7.81
C LEU A 164 -15.41 14.53 8.64
N THR A 165 -14.61 15.20 9.47
CA THR A 165 -15.10 16.25 10.39
C THR A 165 -14.92 17.68 9.87
N LEU A 166 -14.16 17.87 8.77
CA LEU A 166 -14.03 19.18 8.16
C LEU A 166 -15.34 19.55 7.43
N PRO A 167 -15.87 20.79 7.63
CA PRO A 167 -17.01 21.23 6.84
C PRO A 167 -16.63 21.19 5.36
N THR A 168 -17.46 20.55 4.55
CA THR A 168 -17.36 20.59 3.10
C THR A 168 -17.50 22.05 2.68
N ILE A 169 -16.39 22.68 2.29
CA ILE A 169 -16.44 24.01 1.66
C ILE A 169 -16.99 23.75 0.25
N ASN A 170 -18.30 23.93 0.11
CA ASN A 170 -18.90 23.99 -1.21
C ASN A 170 -18.32 25.23 -1.91
N TRP A 171 -17.40 25.01 -2.85
CA TRP A 171 -17.01 26.03 -3.81
C TRP A 171 -18.22 26.24 -4.73
N VAL A 172 -18.91 27.35 -4.52
CA VAL A 172 -19.95 27.86 -5.43
C VAL A 172 -19.25 28.50 -6.63
#